data_a962e9b83e74824e1438a2fa60688ce4
#
_entry.id   a962e9b83e74824e1438a2fa60688ce4
#
_cell.length_a   1.000
_cell.length_b   1.000
_cell.length_c   1.000
_cell.angle_alpha   90.00
_cell.angle_beta   90.00
_cell.angle_gamma   90.00
#
_symmetry.space_group_name_H-M   'P 1'
#
loop_
_entity.id
_entity.type
_entity.pdbx_description
1 polymer ?
#
loop_
_entity_poly.entity_id
_entity_poly.type
_entity_poly.pdbx_seq_one_letter_code
_entity_poly.pdbx_strand_id
1 'polypeptide(L)'
;MSTPAVQLLHPQVRELVEQRGWKLTPVQEAATEDLVEGENRILVAPTGSGKTEAAVLPIASRALKEEWSSLSILYITPLRALNRDIDRRLANLLEPLGISVGLRHGDTSQKERTKQSKNPPNLLVTTPETAQIMLLGSRLRKHLAGVKAVILDEVHDLAASERGAQLLIGLERISALEGSSGRFQR
;
A
#
# COMPACT_ATOMS: atom_id res chain seq x y z
N MET A 1 17.18 12.35 23.44
CA MET A 1 15.71 12.42 23.32
C MET A 1 15.37 11.97 21.91
N SER A 2 14.57 10.92 21.74
CA SER A 2 14.14 10.46 20.39
C SER A 2 13.26 11.53 19.74
N THR A 3 13.43 11.72 18.44
CA THR A 3 12.58 12.62 17.65
C THR A 3 11.13 12.10 17.69
N PRO A 4 10.11 12.95 17.96
CA PRO A 4 8.72 12.49 17.92
C PRO A 4 8.39 11.87 16.56
N ALA A 5 7.71 10.73 16.54
CA ALA A 5 7.40 9.98 15.31
C ALA A 5 6.76 10.84 14.20
N VAL A 6 5.86 11.75 14.57
CA VAL A 6 5.23 12.68 13.62
C VAL A 6 6.25 13.57 12.88
N GLN A 7 7.39 13.88 13.51
CA GLN A 7 8.44 14.71 12.91
C GLN A 7 9.26 13.97 11.84
N LEU A 8 9.20 12.65 11.84
CA LEU A 8 9.86 11.80 10.83
C LEU A 8 9.07 11.76 9.52
N LEU A 9 7.77 12.10 9.56
CA LEU A 9 6.91 12.12 8.38
C LEU A 9 7.25 13.31 7.46
N HIS A 10 6.98 13.16 6.18
CA HIS A 10 7.09 14.24 5.20
C HIS A 10 6.23 15.45 5.60
N PRO A 11 6.67 16.71 5.37
CA PRO A 11 5.92 17.92 5.79
C PRO A 11 4.44 17.91 5.42
N GLN A 12 4.07 17.53 4.21
CA GLN A 12 2.67 17.45 3.77
C GLN A 12 1.86 16.41 4.54
N VAL A 13 2.48 15.28 4.92
CA VAL A 13 1.80 14.25 5.73
C VAL A 13 1.60 14.75 7.16
N ARG A 14 2.58 15.47 7.72
CA ARG A 14 2.43 16.11 9.04
C ARG A 14 1.30 17.13 9.05
N GLU A 15 1.28 18.00 8.05
CA GLU A 15 0.23 19.00 7.89
C GLU A 15 -1.16 18.35 7.79
N LEU A 16 -1.29 17.26 7.04
CA LEU A 16 -2.54 16.48 6.96
C LEU A 16 -2.97 15.92 8.33
N VAL A 17 -2.05 15.38 9.10
CA VAL A 17 -2.29 14.85 10.46
C VAL A 17 -2.74 15.99 11.38
N GLU A 18 -2.08 17.14 11.34
CA GLU A 18 -2.40 18.32 12.14
C GLU A 18 -3.76 18.93 11.77
N GLN A 19 -4.05 19.09 10.48
CA GLN A 19 -5.34 19.62 10.00
C GLN A 19 -6.53 18.74 10.40
N ARG A 20 -6.31 17.42 10.56
CA ARG A 20 -7.31 16.48 11.05
C ARG A 20 -7.43 16.45 12.58
N GLY A 21 -6.59 17.16 13.28
CA GLY A 21 -6.51 17.13 14.74
C GLY A 21 -6.11 15.77 15.29
N TRP A 22 -5.40 14.95 14.50
CA TRP A 22 -5.02 13.61 14.90
C TRP A 22 -3.77 13.62 15.78
N LYS A 23 -3.80 12.75 16.79
CA LYS A 23 -2.61 12.34 17.52
C LYS A 23 -2.27 10.92 17.09
N LEU A 24 -1.00 10.65 16.83
CA LEU A 24 -0.58 9.30 16.47
C LEU A 24 -0.92 8.33 17.62
N THR A 25 -1.47 7.19 17.26
CA THR A 25 -1.72 6.10 18.21
C THR A 25 -0.40 5.39 18.54
N PRO A 26 -0.31 4.61 19.64
CA PRO A 26 0.92 3.91 19.98
C PRO A 26 1.48 3.02 18.86
N VAL A 27 0.63 2.35 18.08
CA VAL A 27 1.07 1.53 16.95
C VAL A 27 1.59 2.38 15.79
N GLN A 28 1.04 3.58 15.58
CA GLN A 28 1.52 4.53 14.58
C GLN A 28 2.87 5.12 14.98
N GLU A 29 3.04 5.51 16.24
CA GLU A 29 4.32 5.99 16.76
C GLU A 29 5.42 4.94 16.65
N ALA A 30 5.12 3.70 17.06
CA ALA A 30 6.09 2.60 17.04
C ALA A 30 6.49 2.18 15.61
N ALA A 31 5.59 2.32 14.62
CA ALA A 31 5.84 1.88 13.25
C ALA A 31 6.54 2.95 12.39
N THR A 32 6.40 4.22 12.74
CA THR A 32 6.76 5.33 11.83
C THR A 32 8.23 5.34 11.46
N GLU A 33 9.14 5.24 12.44
CA GLU A 33 10.59 5.33 12.21
C GLU A 33 11.05 4.27 11.21
N ASP A 34 10.80 3.00 11.52
CA ASP A 34 11.20 1.88 10.68
C ASP A 34 10.61 1.95 9.26
N LEU A 35 9.33 2.33 9.16
CA LEU A 35 8.64 2.36 7.87
C LEU A 35 9.08 3.54 6.98
N VAL A 36 9.46 4.68 7.55
CA VAL A 36 10.02 5.81 6.76
C VAL A 36 11.46 5.52 6.32
N GLU A 37 12.17 4.63 7.01
CA GLU A 37 13.49 4.15 6.63
C GLU A 37 13.45 3.03 5.58
N GLY A 38 12.26 2.49 5.30
CA GLY A 38 12.06 1.44 4.29
C GLY A 38 12.18 0.03 4.83
N GLU A 39 12.21 -0.15 6.14
CA GLU A 39 12.28 -1.44 6.77
C GLU A 39 10.98 -2.24 6.63
N ASN A 40 11.09 -3.57 6.54
CA ASN A 40 9.95 -4.47 6.55
C ASN A 40 9.44 -4.64 7.99
N ARG A 41 8.12 -4.53 8.20
CA ARG A 41 7.52 -4.65 9.55
C ARG A 41 6.21 -5.41 9.52
N ILE A 42 5.95 -6.12 10.61
CA ILE A 42 4.64 -6.72 10.90
C ILE A 42 4.01 -5.90 12.03
N LEU A 43 2.85 -5.31 11.75
CA LEU A 43 2.11 -4.51 12.71
C LEU A 43 1.03 -5.38 13.38
N VAL A 44 1.22 -5.65 14.68
CA VAL A 44 0.27 -6.42 15.50
C VAL A 44 -0.35 -5.48 16.52
N ALA A 45 -1.65 -5.23 16.38
CA ALA A 45 -2.41 -4.38 17.29
C ALA A 45 -3.90 -4.69 17.20
N PRO A 46 -4.72 -4.34 18.22
CA PRO A 46 -6.17 -4.57 18.20
C PRO A 46 -6.87 -3.93 17.02
N THR A 47 -8.05 -4.43 16.68
CA THR A 47 -8.93 -3.78 15.68
C THR A 47 -9.28 -2.37 16.13
N GLY A 48 -9.31 -1.42 15.21
CA GLY A 48 -9.59 0.00 15.51
C GLY A 48 -8.41 0.79 16.10
N SER A 49 -7.23 0.19 16.28
CA SER A 49 -6.03 0.88 16.79
C SER A 49 -5.35 1.82 15.78
N GLY A 50 -5.81 1.86 14.53
CA GLY A 50 -5.22 2.69 13.48
C GLY A 50 -4.07 2.01 12.71
N LYS A 51 -4.07 0.66 12.61
CA LYS A 51 -3.06 -0.10 11.83
C LYS A 51 -2.94 0.34 10.38
N THR A 52 -4.07 0.63 9.74
CA THR A 52 -4.09 1.07 8.33
C THR A 52 -3.27 2.36 8.16
N GLU A 53 -3.54 3.36 9.00
CA GLU A 53 -2.80 4.62 8.99
C GLU A 53 -1.35 4.42 9.44
N ALA A 54 -1.09 3.49 10.38
CA ALA A 54 0.26 3.16 10.82
C ALA A 54 1.14 2.64 9.68
N ALA A 55 0.57 1.89 8.73
CA ALA A 55 1.26 1.45 7.53
C ALA A 55 1.30 2.53 6.44
N VAL A 56 0.17 3.19 6.17
CA VAL A 56 -0.02 4.04 4.99
C VAL A 56 0.67 5.40 5.13
N LEU A 57 0.62 6.06 6.30
CA LEU A 57 1.21 7.39 6.47
C LEU A 57 2.74 7.42 6.27
N PRO A 58 3.53 6.49 6.87
CA PRO A 58 4.96 6.44 6.62
C PRO A 58 5.32 6.09 5.18
N ILE A 59 4.58 5.17 4.54
CA ILE A 59 4.79 4.81 3.13
C ILE A 59 4.45 5.98 2.21
N ALA A 60 3.36 6.72 2.49
CA ALA A 60 3.02 7.95 1.76
C ALA A 60 4.10 9.02 1.94
N SER A 61 4.64 9.14 3.14
CA SER A 61 5.76 10.03 3.43
C SER A 61 6.99 9.72 2.59
N ARG A 62 7.35 8.43 2.45
CA ARG A 62 8.41 7.99 1.56
C ARG A 62 8.10 8.26 0.09
N ALA A 63 6.86 7.97 -0.32
CA ALA A 63 6.44 8.19 -1.70
C ALA A 63 6.59 9.66 -2.12
N LEU A 64 6.29 10.59 -1.23
CA LEU A 64 6.48 12.02 -1.46
C LEU A 64 7.97 12.40 -1.45
N LYS A 65 8.74 11.92 -0.47
CA LYS A 65 10.16 12.23 -0.32
C LYS A 65 10.99 11.71 -1.50
N GLU A 66 10.66 10.53 -2.00
CA GLU A 66 11.38 9.83 -3.08
C GLU A 66 10.70 10.06 -4.45
N GLU A 67 9.68 10.92 -4.51
CA GLU A 67 8.94 11.29 -5.73
C GLU A 67 8.46 10.06 -6.53
N TRP A 68 7.84 9.10 -5.83
CA TRP A 68 7.34 7.89 -6.48
C TRP A 68 6.23 8.24 -7.47
N SER A 69 6.35 7.73 -8.67
CA SER A 69 5.39 7.95 -9.74
C SER A 69 4.74 6.65 -10.20
N SER A 70 3.59 6.75 -10.88
CA SER A 70 2.85 5.60 -11.41
C SER A 70 2.47 4.61 -10.29
N LEU A 71 2.29 3.33 -10.60
CA LEU A 71 1.96 2.30 -9.61
C LEU A 71 3.18 1.98 -8.76
N SER A 72 3.22 2.53 -7.57
CA SER A 72 4.32 2.39 -6.63
C SER A 72 3.95 1.66 -5.34
N ILE A 73 2.65 1.63 -5.00
CA ILE A 73 2.16 1.02 -3.77
C ILE A 73 1.06 0.00 -4.10
N LEU A 74 1.23 -1.24 -3.65
CA LEU A 74 0.18 -2.25 -3.64
C LEU A 74 -0.38 -2.41 -2.23
N TYR A 75 -1.70 -2.25 -2.08
CA TYR A 75 -2.43 -2.58 -0.86
C TYR A 75 -3.22 -3.86 -1.11
N ILE A 76 -2.78 -4.95 -0.53
CA ILE A 76 -3.36 -6.29 -0.75
C ILE A 76 -4.16 -6.68 0.47
N THR A 77 -5.45 -6.92 0.28
CA THR A 77 -6.37 -7.31 1.35
C THR A 77 -7.29 -8.45 0.88
N PRO A 78 -7.71 -9.37 1.76
CA PRO A 78 -8.69 -10.39 1.39
C PRO A 78 -10.01 -9.77 0.90
N LEU A 79 -10.70 -10.46 -0.03
CA LEU A 79 -11.95 -9.96 -0.62
C LEU A 79 -13.02 -9.62 0.44
N ARG A 80 -13.03 -10.33 1.57
CA ARG A 80 -13.96 -10.07 2.69
C ARG A 80 -13.73 -8.70 3.36
N ALA A 81 -12.49 -8.22 3.36
CA ALA A 81 -12.12 -6.92 3.90
C ALA A 81 -12.20 -5.80 2.85
N LEU A 82 -12.34 -6.14 1.56
CA LEU A 82 -12.60 -5.22 0.45
C LEU A 82 -14.05 -4.70 0.52
N ASN A 83 -14.35 -3.92 1.54
CA ASN A 83 -15.57 -3.14 1.54
C ASN A 83 -15.31 -1.79 0.86
N ARG A 84 -16.36 -1.13 0.41
CA ARG A 84 -16.28 0.21 -0.21
C ARG A 84 -15.67 1.27 0.71
N ASP A 85 -15.48 0.94 1.99
CA ASP A 85 -14.97 1.85 3.00
C ASP A 85 -13.45 1.96 2.95
N ILE A 86 -12.71 0.88 2.66
CA ILE A 86 -11.24 0.93 2.59
C ILE A 86 -10.76 1.80 1.43
N ASP A 87 -11.35 1.63 0.24
CA ASP A 87 -11.03 2.43 -0.95
C ASP A 87 -11.29 3.92 -0.68
N ARG A 88 -12.49 4.25 -0.20
CA ARG A 88 -12.86 5.64 0.13
C ARG A 88 -11.99 6.22 1.25
N ARG A 89 -11.68 5.44 2.28
CA ARG A 89 -10.84 5.86 3.40
C ARG A 89 -9.41 6.16 2.93
N LEU A 90 -8.83 5.30 2.10
CA LEU A 90 -7.50 5.51 1.55
C LEU A 90 -7.48 6.68 0.56
N ALA A 91 -8.50 6.82 -0.29
CA ALA A 91 -8.62 7.96 -1.20
C ALA A 91 -8.71 9.28 -0.41
N ASN A 92 -9.58 9.38 0.59
CA ASN A 92 -9.69 10.55 1.44
C ASN A 92 -8.40 10.89 2.19
N LEU A 93 -7.56 9.88 2.47
CA LEU A 93 -6.29 10.07 3.16
C LEU A 93 -5.18 10.54 2.22
N LEU A 94 -5.10 9.97 1.03
CA LEU A 94 -3.94 10.07 0.16
C LEU A 94 -4.11 11.05 -1.01
N GLU A 95 -5.32 11.24 -1.53
CA GLU A 95 -5.55 12.19 -2.63
C GLU A 95 -5.19 13.65 -2.29
N PRO A 96 -5.42 14.15 -1.05
CA PRO A 96 -4.94 15.46 -0.65
C PRO A 96 -3.41 15.62 -0.71
N LEU A 97 -2.68 14.50 -0.66
CA LEU A 97 -1.22 14.43 -0.80
C LEU A 97 -0.77 14.28 -2.27
N GLY A 98 -1.69 14.27 -3.23
CA GLY A 98 -1.39 14.03 -4.65
C GLY A 98 -1.16 12.54 -4.99
N ILE A 99 -1.41 11.63 -4.06
CA ILE A 99 -1.27 10.17 -4.26
C ILE A 99 -2.63 9.61 -4.68
N SER A 100 -2.77 9.25 -5.95
CA SER A 100 -4.01 8.68 -6.48
C SER A 100 -4.24 7.25 -6.00
N VAL A 101 -5.49 6.93 -5.66
CA VAL A 101 -5.91 5.62 -5.17
C VAL A 101 -6.85 4.96 -6.19
N GLY A 102 -6.72 3.67 -6.38
CA GLY A 102 -7.63 2.89 -7.20
C GLY A 102 -7.90 1.52 -6.62
N LEU A 103 -9.04 0.94 -7.00
CA LEU A 103 -9.48 -0.37 -6.56
C LEU A 103 -9.56 -1.33 -7.75
N ARG A 104 -8.97 -2.53 -7.60
CA ARG A 104 -9.02 -3.59 -8.61
C ARG A 104 -9.23 -4.95 -7.99
N HIS A 105 -10.35 -5.58 -8.30
CA HIS A 105 -10.72 -6.94 -7.86
C HIS A 105 -11.46 -7.69 -8.97
N GLY A 106 -11.94 -8.89 -8.68
CA GLY A 106 -12.62 -9.74 -9.66
C GLY A 106 -13.76 -9.04 -10.41
N ASP A 107 -14.56 -8.22 -9.72
CA ASP A 107 -15.74 -7.54 -10.26
C ASP A 107 -15.46 -6.16 -10.85
N THR A 108 -14.20 -5.70 -10.87
CA THR A 108 -13.83 -4.43 -11.50
C THR A 108 -14.17 -4.46 -12.98
N SER A 109 -14.93 -3.48 -13.47
CA SER A 109 -15.40 -3.41 -14.85
C SER A 109 -14.23 -3.38 -15.86
N GLN A 110 -14.46 -3.90 -17.06
CA GLN A 110 -13.45 -3.91 -18.12
C GLN A 110 -13.01 -2.50 -18.52
N LYS A 111 -13.91 -1.52 -18.47
CA LYS A 111 -13.60 -0.11 -18.71
C LYS A 111 -12.59 0.42 -17.70
N GLU A 112 -12.82 0.18 -16.41
CA GLU A 112 -11.92 0.61 -15.35
C GLU A 112 -10.57 -0.14 -15.40
N ARG A 113 -10.59 -1.46 -15.65
CA ARG A 113 -9.35 -2.24 -15.86
C ARG A 113 -8.50 -1.69 -17.00
N THR A 114 -9.14 -1.26 -18.10
CA THR A 114 -8.45 -0.66 -19.25
C THR A 114 -7.85 0.70 -18.89
N LYS A 115 -8.60 1.54 -18.16
CA LYS A 115 -8.12 2.84 -17.66
C LYS A 115 -6.90 2.66 -16.77
N GLN A 116 -6.97 1.80 -15.76
CA GLN A 116 -5.88 1.50 -14.83
C GLN A 116 -4.65 0.88 -15.51
N SER A 117 -4.85 0.15 -16.61
CA SER A 117 -3.73 -0.42 -17.38
C SER A 117 -3.03 0.60 -18.26
N LYS A 118 -3.68 1.73 -18.60
CA LYS A 118 -3.07 2.85 -19.34
C LYS A 118 -2.47 3.88 -18.41
N ASN A 119 -3.21 4.24 -17.37
CA ASN A 119 -2.86 5.23 -16.36
C ASN A 119 -3.12 4.63 -14.97
N PRO A 120 -2.19 3.86 -14.42
CA PRO A 120 -2.38 3.24 -13.11
C PRO A 120 -2.36 4.29 -12.01
N PRO A 121 -3.13 4.09 -10.92
CA PRO A 121 -3.03 4.91 -9.72
C PRO A 121 -1.67 4.69 -9.02
N ASN A 122 -1.28 5.61 -8.17
CA ASN A 122 -0.06 5.46 -7.35
C ASN A 122 -0.20 4.32 -6.33
N LEU A 123 -1.36 4.24 -5.67
CA LEU A 123 -1.73 3.13 -4.79
C LEU A 123 -2.89 2.34 -5.40
N LEU A 124 -2.68 1.03 -5.55
CA LEU A 124 -3.71 0.12 -6.02
C LEU A 124 -4.12 -0.84 -4.91
N VAL A 125 -5.38 -0.74 -4.47
CA VAL A 125 -6.01 -1.71 -3.57
C VAL A 125 -6.45 -2.93 -4.38
N THR A 126 -6.07 -4.12 -3.95
CA THR A 126 -6.37 -5.34 -4.71
C THR A 126 -6.49 -6.57 -3.80
N THR A 127 -6.91 -7.69 -4.38
CA THR A 127 -6.91 -9.01 -3.70
C THR A 127 -5.69 -9.84 -4.09
N PRO A 128 -5.32 -10.86 -3.28
CA PRO A 128 -4.25 -11.78 -3.60
C PRO A 128 -4.38 -12.41 -4.99
N GLU A 129 -5.58 -12.84 -5.35
CA GLU A 129 -5.86 -13.48 -6.63
C GLU A 129 -5.71 -12.49 -7.80
N THR A 130 -6.22 -11.28 -7.62
CA THR A 130 -6.13 -10.25 -8.66
C THR A 130 -4.69 -9.78 -8.86
N ALA A 131 -3.90 -9.68 -7.78
CA ALA A 131 -2.47 -9.36 -7.87
C ALA A 131 -1.73 -10.38 -8.76
N GLN A 132 -2.06 -11.66 -8.65
CA GLN A 132 -1.49 -12.70 -9.50
C GLN A 132 -1.94 -12.60 -10.96
N ILE A 133 -3.24 -12.33 -11.18
CA ILE A 133 -3.77 -12.14 -12.54
C ILE A 133 -3.09 -10.94 -13.22
N MET A 134 -2.76 -9.88 -12.48
CA MET A 134 -2.07 -8.72 -13.02
C MET A 134 -0.68 -9.06 -13.60
N LEU A 135 0.00 -10.06 -13.05
CA LEU A 135 1.28 -10.56 -13.57
C LEU A 135 1.18 -11.22 -14.95
N LEU A 136 -0.01 -11.69 -15.34
CA LEU A 136 -0.24 -12.33 -16.64
C LEU A 136 -0.46 -11.31 -17.77
N GLY A 137 -0.90 -10.10 -17.43
CA GLY A 137 -1.21 -9.06 -18.40
C GLY A 137 0.02 -8.22 -18.78
N SER A 138 0.36 -8.18 -20.07
CA SER A 138 1.58 -7.50 -20.57
C SER A 138 1.71 -6.03 -20.17
N ARG A 139 0.62 -5.26 -20.19
CA ARG A 139 0.63 -3.82 -19.86
C ARG A 139 0.76 -3.57 -18.36
N LEU A 140 -0.09 -4.21 -17.56
CA LEU A 140 -0.09 -3.98 -16.11
C LEU A 140 1.16 -4.55 -15.45
N ARG A 141 1.69 -5.66 -15.98
CA ARG A 141 2.96 -6.24 -15.54
C ARG A 141 4.12 -5.23 -15.60
N LYS A 142 4.17 -4.38 -16.62
CA LYS A 142 5.20 -3.32 -16.73
C LYS A 142 5.08 -2.32 -15.59
N HIS A 143 3.87 -1.97 -15.19
CA HIS A 143 3.65 -1.05 -14.06
C HIS A 143 4.00 -1.70 -12.71
N LEU A 144 3.79 -3.01 -12.58
CA LEU A 144 4.19 -3.75 -11.36
C LEU A 144 5.70 -3.71 -11.10
N ALA A 145 6.52 -3.56 -12.12
CA ALA A 145 7.97 -3.36 -11.96
C ALA A 145 8.32 -2.06 -11.20
N GLY A 146 7.41 -1.08 -11.20
CA GLY A 146 7.56 0.18 -10.46
C GLY A 146 7.19 0.12 -8.98
N VAL A 147 6.69 -1.01 -8.49
CA VAL A 147 6.26 -1.16 -7.09
C VAL A 147 7.45 -1.00 -6.14
N LYS A 148 7.29 -0.12 -5.14
CA LYS A 148 8.27 0.21 -4.10
C LYS A 148 7.84 -0.26 -2.72
N ALA A 149 6.53 -0.37 -2.48
CA ALA A 149 5.98 -0.84 -1.22
C ALA A 149 4.75 -1.73 -1.42
N VAL A 150 4.63 -2.74 -0.58
CA VAL A 150 3.46 -3.63 -0.53
C VAL A 150 2.93 -3.66 0.90
N ILE A 151 1.67 -3.34 1.07
CA ILE A 151 0.96 -3.48 2.34
C ILE A 151 0.10 -4.74 2.24
N LEU A 152 0.31 -5.67 3.16
CA LEU A 152 -0.49 -6.88 3.31
C LEU A 152 -1.41 -6.70 4.51
N ASP A 153 -2.69 -6.48 4.25
CA ASP A 153 -3.69 -6.34 5.30
C ASP A 153 -4.31 -7.69 5.66
N GLU A 154 -4.76 -7.84 6.91
CA GLU A 154 -5.34 -9.08 7.45
C GLU A 154 -4.47 -10.32 7.14
N VAL A 155 -3.15 -10.17 7.32
CA VAL A 155 -2.16 -11.21 6.97
C VAL A 155 -2.45 -12.56 7.62
N HIS A 156 -3.15 -12.58 8.76
CA HIS A 156 -3.53 -13.81 9.46
C HIS A 156 -4.52 -14.68 8.65
N ASP A 157 -5.36 -14.08 7.79
CA ASP A 157 -6.25 -14.82 6.88
C ASP A 157 -5.46 -15.51 5.75
N LEU A 158 -4.24 -15.08 5.50
CA LEU A 158 -3.39 -15.56 4.42
C LEU A 158 -2.30 -16.52 4.93
N ALA A 159 -1.76 -16.30 6.13
CA ALA A 159 -0.51 -16.89 6.60
C ALA A 159 -0.48 -18.44 6.60
N ALA A 160 -1.61 -19.10 6.82
CA ALA A 160 -1.71 -20.57 6.86
C ALA A 160 -2.47 -21.16 5.66
N SER A 161 -2.61 -20.43 4.56
CA SER A 161 -3.43 -20.83 3.42
C SER A 161 -2.62 -20.99 2.13
N GLU A 162 -3.09 -21.81 1.19
CA GLU A 162 -2.54 -21.87 -0.16
C GLU A 162 -2.55 -20.51 -0.86
N ARG A 163 -3.55 -19.69 -0.58
CA ARG A 163 -3.67 -18.33 -1.11
C ARG A 163 -2.49 -17.45 -0.66
N GLY A 164 -2.07 -17.59 0.59
CA GLY A 164 -0.90 -16.90 1.12
C GLY A 164 0.40 -17.35 0.47
N ALA A 165 0.59 -18.66 0.32
CA ALA A 165 1.75 -19.21 -0.38
C ALA A 165 1.81 -18.71 -1.84
N GLN A 166 0.68 -18.75 -2.56
CA GLN A 166 0.57 -18.23 -3.91
C GLN A 166 0.86 -16.73 -3.97
N LEU A 167 0.36 -15.94 -3.00
CA LEU A 167 0.65 -14.51 -2.93
C LEU A 167 2.15 -14.25 -2.78
N LEU A 168 2.82 -14.95 -1.87
CA LEU A 168 4.27 -14.80 -1.67
C LEU A 168 5.05 -15.08 -2.97
N ILE A 169 4.70 -16.17 -3.68
CA ILE A 169 5.30 -16.48 -4.99
C ILE A 169 5.01 -15.33 -5.98
N GLY A 170 3.80 -14.77 -5.97
CA GLY A 170 3.44 -13.62 -6.80
C GLY A 170 4.30 -12.39 -6.49
N LEU A 171 4.54 -12.10 -5.22
CA LEU A 171 5.39 -11.00 -4.79
C LEU A 171 6.86 -11.19 -5.21
N GLU A 172 7.40 -12.40 -5.08
CA GLU A 172 8.74 -12.71 -5.58
C GLU A 172 8.83 -12.54 -7.11
N ARG A 173 7.77 -12.91 -7.84
CA ARG A 173 7.70 -12.67 -9.29
C ARG A 173 7.64 -11.18 -9.64
N ILE A 174 6.99 -10.35 -8.82
CA ILE A 174 7.00 -8.89 -9.01
C ILE A 174 8.41 -8.35 -8.80
N SER A 175 9.09 -8.76 -7.75
CA SER A 175 10.48 -8.31 -7.48
C SER A 175 11.48 -8.75 -8.56
N ALA A 176 11.19 -9.85 -9.26
CA ALA A 176 12.02 -10.36 -10.36
C ALA A 176 11.67 -9.78 -11.74
N LEU A 177 10.72 -8.82 -11.85
CA LEU A 177 10.39 -8.21 -13.13
C LEU A 177 11.55 -7.34 -13.65
N GLU A 178 11.73 -7.34 -14.96
CA GLU A 178 12.67 -6.43 -15.65
C GLU A 178 12.27 -4.97 -15.36
N GLY A 179 13.22 -4.17 -14.90
CA GLY A 179 13.01 -2.79 -14.48
C GLY A 179 12.54 -2.64 -13.01
N SER A 180 12.35 -3.72 -12.28
CA SER A 180 12.15 -3.68 -10.83
C SER A 180 13.44 -3.33 -10.11
N SER A 181 13.34 -2.64 -8.96
CA SER A 181 14.48 -2.44 -8.05
C SER A 181 14.96 -3.74 -7.38
N GLY A 182 14.27 -4.86 -7.64
CA GLY A 182 14.54 -6.18 -7.06
C GLY A 182 14.05 -6.34 -5.62
N ARG A 183 13.78 -5.25 -4.92
CA ARG A 183 13.25 -5.26 -3.55
C ARG A 183 12.25 -4.13 -3.36
N PHE A 184 11.17 -4.43 -2.72
CA PHE A 184 10.18 -3.46 -2.24
C PHE A 184 9.92 -3.70 -0.75
N GLN A 185 9.56 -2.66 -0.04
CA GLN A 185 9.18 -2.72 1.37
C GLN A 185 7.89 -3.55 1.55
N ARG A 186 7.82 -4.34 2.62
CA ARG A 186 6.66 -5.16 2.97
C ARG A 186 6.23 -4.92 4.41
#